data_5418dac3ec36518f27f8e64107cba817
#
_entry.id   5418dac3ec36518f27f8e64107cba817
#
_cell.length_a   1.000
_cell.length_b   1.000
_cell.length_c   1.000
_cell.angle_alpha   90.00
_cell.angle_beta   90.00
_cell.angle_gamma   90.00
#
_symmetry.space_group_name_H-M   'P 1'
#
loop_
_entity.id
_entity.type
_entity.pdbx_description
1 polymer ?
#
loop_
_entity_poly.entity_id
_entity_poly.type
_entity_poly.pdbx_seq_one_letter_code
_entity_poly.pdbx_strand_id
1 'polypeptide(L)'
;MKHVIKKRCLMKINTFYRNVSKKYKYTYSEQQMHTNADEAIDAMYQIEVTLHRRQPVLARWEGYHMAHSGKWYYAYTFDGETVTVVDACHVLNMHD
;
A
#
# COMPACT_ATOMS: atom_id res chain seq x y z
N MET A 1 12.98 -14.76 -1.09
CA MET A 1 12.21 -13.82 -1.93
C MET A 1 12.58 -12.39 -1.59
N LYS A 2 12.82 -11.57 -2.57
CA LYS A 2 13.20 -10.18 -2.39
C LYS A 2 11.99 -9.27 -2.61
N HIS A 3 11.84 -8.24 -1.78
CA HIS A 3 10.79 -7.22 -1.94
C HIS A 3 11.45 -5.85 -2.18
N VAL A 4 11.09 -5.22 -3.29
CA VAL A 4 11.51 -3.87 -3.63
C VAL A 4 10.28 -2.98 -3.60
N ILE A 5 10.32 -1.94 -2.74
CA ILE A 5 9.20 -1.01 -2.59
C ILE A 5 9.58 0.31 -3.25
N LYS A 6 8.84 0.71 -4.28
CA LYS A 6 9.12 1.99 -4.95
C LYS A 6 8.81 3.15 -4.00
N LYS A 7 9.62 4.18 -4.08
CA LYS A 7 9.50 5.36 -3.21
C LYS A 7 8.11 5.98 -3.26
N ARG A 8 7.46 5.97 -4.41
CA ARG A 8 6.09 6.50 -4.57
C ARG A 8 5.10 5.84 -3.61
N CYS A 9 5.25 4.53 -3.33
CA CYS A 9 4.37 3.82 -2.41
C CYS A 9 4.51 4.36 -0.99
N LEU A 10 5.74 4.55 -0.54
CA LEU A 10 6.04 5.10 0.78
C LEU A 10 5.50 6.52 0.91
N MET A 11 5.68 7.32 -0.12
CA MET A 11 5.21 8.71 -0.14
C MET A 11 3.67 8.78 -0.09
N LYS A 12 2.99 7.94 -0.85
CA LYS A 12 1.53 7.90 -0.86
C LYS A 12 0.95 7.51 0.51
N ILE A 13 1.53 6.49 1.14
CA ILE A 13 1.09 6.02 2.45
C ILE A 13 1.31 7.10 3.51
N ASN A 14 2.51 7.67 3.56
CA ASN A 14 2.84 8.69 4.54
C ASN A 14 2.02 9.97 4.34
N THR A 15 1.81 10.40 3.10
CA THR A 15 1.01 11.57 2.78
C THR A 15 -0.45 11.36 3.20
N PHE A 16 -1.01 10.18 2.93
CA PHE A 16 -2.38 9.87 3.32
C PHE A 16 -2.59 10.04 4.83
N TYR A 17 -1.74 9.40 5.65
CA TYR A 17 -1.92 9.44 7.10
C TYR A 17 -1.55 10.80 7.68
N ARG A 18 -0.62 11.53 7.07
CA ARG A 18 -0.33 12.91 7.47
C ARG A 18 -1.56 13.79 7.25
N ASN A 19 -2.27 13.63 6.14
CA ASN A 19 -3.49 14.39 5.85
C ASN A 19 -4.61 14.02 6.82
N VAL A 20 -4.76 12.74 7.17
CA VAL A 20 -5.71 12.30 8.20
C VAL A 20 -5.38 12.93 9.54
N SER A 21 -4.11 12.93 9.93
CA SER A 21 -3.65 13.53 11.17
C SER A 21 -3.98 15.03 11.24
N LYS A 22 -3.78 15.75 10.16
CA LYS A 22 -4.12 17.18 10.08
C LYS A 22 -5.62 17.44 10.20
N LYS A 23 -6.42 16.61 9.55
CA LYS A 23 -7.88 16.74 9.56
C LYS A 23 -8.49 16.40 10.90
N TYR A 24 -7.94 15.42 11.61
CA TYR A 24 -8.47 14.90 12.87
C TYR A 24 -7.46 15.07 14.01
N LYS A 25 -6.81 16.23 14.10
CA LYS A 25 -5.67 16.48 15.02
C LYS A 25 -6.00 16.28 16.50
N TYR A 26 -7.25 16.35 16.89
CA TYR A 26 -7.66 16.17 18.29
C TYR A 26 -8.09 14.73 18.62
N THR A 27 -8.35 13.91 17.60
CA THR A 27 -8.84 12.54 17.79
C THR A 27 -7.92 11.49 17.19
N TYR A 28 -6.92 11.91 16.43
CA TYR A 28 -5.98 11.03 15.73
C TYR A 28 -4.55 11.44 16.09
N SER A 29 -3.92 10.65 16.97
CA SER A 29 -2.60 10.98 17.48
C SER A 29 -1.49 10.77 16.45
N GLU A 30 -0.37 11.46 16.64
CA GLU A 30 0.82 11.26 15.83
C GLU A 30 1.34 9.82 15.90
N GLN A 31 1.28 9.22 17.10
CA GLN A 31 1.66 7.81 17.28
C GLN A 31 0.76 6.90 16.46
N GLN A 32 -0.55 7.15 16.45
CA GLN A 32 -1.50 6.36 15.66
C GLN A 32 -1.22 6.51 14.16
N MET A 33 -0.85 7.71 13.72
CA MET A 33 -0.44 7.97 12.33
C MET A 33 0.76 7.10 11.94
N HIS A 34 1.80 7.08 12.78
CA HIS A 34 3.00 6.27 12.53
C HIS A 34 2.68 4.78 12.53
N THR A 35 1.87 4.31 13.48
CA THR A 35 1.48 2.91 13.57
C THR A 35 0.74 2.48 12.29
N ASN A 36 -0.22 3.26 11.84
CA ASN A 36 -1.00 2.94 10.65
C ASN A 36 -0.14 2.95 9.38
N ALA A 37 0.76 3.93 9.27
CA ALA A 37 1.68 3.97 8.14
C ALA A 37 2.62 2.77 8.13
N ASP A 38 3.18 2.42 9.29
CA ASP A 38 4.09 1.28 9.42
C ASP A 38 3.39 -0.03 9.07
N GLU A 39 2.15 -0.23 9.51
CA GLU A 39 1.37 -1.42 9.17
C GLU A 39 1.15 -1.55 7.67
N ALA A 40 0.82 -0.44 7.00
CA ALA A 40 0.63 -0.43 5.56
C ALA A 40 1.92 -0.72 4.80
N ILE A 41 3.05 -0.20 5.29
CA ILE A 41 4.37 -0.44 4.69
C ILE A 41 4.80 -1.89 4.93
N ASP A 42 4.66 -2.38 6.16
CA ASP A 42 5.08 -3.75 6.51
C ASP A 42 4.29 -4.78 5.71
N ALA A 43 3.02 -4.52 5.42
CA ALA A 43 2.17 -5.41 4.63
C ALA A 43 2.76 -5.67 3.24
N MET A 44 3.45 -4.69 2.65
CA MET A 44 4.05 -4.85 1.32
C MET A 44 5.13 -5.93 1.30
N TYR A 45 5.79 -6.18 2.42
CA TYR A 45 6.78 -7.26 2.53
C TYR A 45 6.15 -8.63 2.66
N GLN A 46 4.83 -8.70 2.84
CA GLN A 46 4.08 -9.96 2.91
C GLN A 46 3.47 -10.37 1.56
N ILE A 47 3.58 -9.52 0.53
CA ILE A 47 3.05 -9.81 -0.80
C ILE A 47 3.73 -11.07 -1.36
N GLU A 48 2.95 -12.00 -1.87
CA GLU A 48 3.37 -13.33 -2.36
C GLU A 48 3.89 -14.25 -1.24
N VAL A 49 3.88 -13.82 0.02
CA VAL A 49 4.21 -14.64 1.19
C VAL A 49 2.91 -15.05 1.91
N THR A 50 2.23 -14.08 2.52
CA THR A 50 0.93 -14.30 3.19
C THR A 50 -0.21 -13.59 2.47
N LEU A 51 0.07 -12.56 1.68
CA LEU A 51 -0.93 -11.86 0.87
C LEU A 51 -0.99 -12.48 -0.51
N HIS A 52 -2.14 -13.05 -0.84
CA HIS A 52 -2.35 -13.73 -2.11
C HIS A 52 -2.54 -12.74 -3.25
N ARG A 53 -2.08 -13.16 -4.43
CA ARG A 53 -2.25 -12.42 -5.67
C ARG A 53 -3.72 -12.30 -6.03
N ARG A 54 -4.12 -11.09 -6.49
CA ARG A 54 -5.46 -10.79 -6.96
C ARG A 54 -5.41 -10.12 -8.33
N GLN A 55 -6.53 -10.15 -9.03
CA GLN A 55 -6.67 -9.39 -10.27
C GLN A 55 -6.85 -7.91 -9.95
N PRO A 56 -6.19 -7.01 -10.68
CA PRO A 56 -6.36 -5.59 -10.45
C PRO A 56 -7.77 -5.11 -10.82
N VAL A 57 -8.28 -4.17 -10.05
CA VAL A 57 -9.62 -3.59 -10.27
C VAL A 57 -9.55 -2.16 -10.83
N LEU A 58 -8.37 -1.56 -10.86
CA LEU A 58 -8.16 -0.22 -11.44
C LEU A 58 -7.61 -0.37 -12.85
N ALA A 59 -8.14 0.42 -13.78
CA ALA A 59 -7.67 0.40 -15.17
C ALA A 59 -6.19 0.75 -15.26
N ARG A 60 -5.72 1.71 -14.45
CA ARG A 60 -4.30 2.12 -14.45
C ARG A 60 -3.36 1.03 -13.95
N TRP A 61 -3.89 -0.03 -13.32
CA TRP A 61 -3.09 -1.16 -12.84
C TRP A 61 -3.16 -2.37 -13.77
N GLU A 62 -3.75 -2.21 -14.94
CA GLU A 62 -3.76 -3.27 -15.93
C GLU A 62 -2.34 -3.74 -16.23
N GLY A 63 -2.13 -5.05 -16.26
CA GLY A 63 -0.81 -5.64 -16.48
C GLY A 63 -0.01 -5.89 -15.22
N TYR A 64 -0.46 -5.38 -14.07
CA TYR A 64 0.15 -5.65 -12.77
C TYR A 64 -0.65 -6.71 -12.01
N HIS A 65 -0.02 -7.30 -11.01
CA HIS A 65 -0.75 -8.05 -9.98
C HIS A 65 -1.20 -7.09 -8.90
N MET A 66 -2.19 -7.50 -8.13
CA MET A 66 -2.70 -6.71 -7.01
C MET A 66 -2.66 -7.52 -5.72
N ALA A 67 -2.38 -6.87 -4.60
CA ALA A 67 -2.50 -7.43 -3.26
C ALA A 67 -3.30 -6.48 -2.39
N HIS A 68 -3.89 -7.01 -1.33
CA HIS A 68 -4.73 -6.25 -0.43
C HIS A 68 -4.42 -6.60 1.01
N SER A 69 -4.29 -5.58 1.86
CA SER A 69 -4.17 -5.76 3.31
C SER A 69 -4.82 -4.57 4.00
N GLY A 70 -5.74 -4.85 4.93
CA GLY A 70 -6.46 -3.81 5.63
C GLY A 70 -7.22 -2.90 4.68
N LYS A 71 -6.90 -1.60 4.70
CA LYS A 71 -7.53 -0.60 3.84
C LYS A 71 -6.68 -0.23 2.63
N TRP A 72 -5.58 -0.96 2.38
CA TRP A 72 -4.66 -0.65 1.32
C TRP A 72 -4.64 -1.71 0.24
N TYR A 73 -4.52 -1.25 -1.00
CA TYR A 73 -4.32 -2.09 -2.18
C TYR A 73 -2.98 -1.72 -2.80
N TYR A 74 -2.29 -2.74 -3.32
CA TYR A 74 -0.94 -2.57 -3.86
C TYR A 74 -0.86 -3.18 -5.25
N ALA A 75 -0.23 -2.46 -6.18
CA ALA A 75 0.09 -2.99 -7.50
C ALA A 75 1.56 -3.40 -7.52
N TYR A 76 1.86 -4.56 -8.09
CA TYR A 76 3.21 -5.08 -8.09
C TYR A 76 3.50 -5.97 -9.29
N THR A 77 4.77 -6.21 -9.54
CA THR A 77 5.25 -7.23 -10.46
C THR A 77 5.99 -8.31 -9.68
N PHE A 78 6.01 -9.51 -10.22
CA PHE A 78 6.72 -10.64 -9.61
C PHE A 78 7.34 -11.49 -10.70
N ASP A 79 8.65 -11.70 -10.63
CA ASP A 79 9.42 -12.46 -11.63
C ASP A 79 9.78 -13.88 -11.14
N GLY A 80 9.22 -14.33 -10.02
CA GLY A 80 9.53 -15.61 -9.39
C GLY A 80 10.51 -15.49 -8.22
N GLU A 81 11.25 -14.40 -8.12
CA GLU A 81 12.21 -14.14 -7.05
C GLU A 81 11.99 -12.80 -6.37
N THR A 82 11.64 -11.77 -7.13
CA THR A 82 11.52 -10.40 -6.65
C THR A 82 10.11 -9.88 -6.84
N VAL A 83 9.51 -9.41 -5.75
CA VAL A 83 8.29 -8.61 -5.76
C VAL A 83 8.70 -7.15 -5.84
N THR A 84 8.21 -6.43 -6.86
CA THR A 84 8.43 -4.99 -6.98
C THR A 84 7.10 -4.28 -6.86
N VAL A 85 6.88 -3.62 -5.71
CA VAL A 85 5.65 -2.87 -5.47
C VAL A 85 5.78 -1.50 -6.12
N VAL A 86 4.92 -1.24 -7.12
CA VAL A 86 5.02 -0.04 -7.96
C VAL A 86 4.01 1.04 -7.59
N ASP A 87 2.93 0.68 -6.92
CA ASP A 87 1.91 1.65 -6.50
C ASP A 87 1.16 1.14 -5.28
N ALA A 88 0.60 2.07 -4.51
CA ALA A 88 -0.25 1.80 -3.36
C ALA A 88 -1.43 2.74 -3.40
N CYS A 89 -2.60 2.26 -2.98
CA CYS A 89 -3.82 3.06 -3.00
C CYS A 89 -4.70 2.69 -1.81
N HIS A 90 -5.12 3.70 -1.05
CA HIS A 90 -6.09 3.50 0.03
C HIS A 90 -7.47 3.19 -0.55
N VAL A 91 -8.26 2.39 0.15
CA VAL A 91 -9.58 1.96 -0.31
C VAL A 91 -10.49 3.13 -0.71
N LEU A 92 -10.37 4.27 -0.03
CA LEU A 92 -11.17 5.47 -0.35
C LEU A 92 -10.83 6.08 -1.71
N ASN A 93 -9.66 5.75 -2.26
CA ASN A 93 -9.18 6.28 -3.53
C ASN A 93 -9.16 5.22 -4.64
N MET A 94 -9.78 4.06 -4.40
CA MET A 94 -9.83 2.96 -5.37
C MET A 94 -10.94 3.19 -6.41
N HIS A 95 -10.71 4.20 -7.26
CA HIS A 95 -11.59 4.49 -8.38
C HIS A 95 -10.77 5.05 -9.53
N ASP A 96 -11.22 4.85 -10.72
CA ASP A 96 -10.59 5.38 -11.93
C ASP A 96 -11.08 6.80 -12.26
#